data_2c5c429f2a68ce2a5f69837d05d105aa
#
_entry.id   2c5c429f2a68ce2a5f69837d05d105aa
#
_cell.length_a   1.000
_cell.length_b   1.000
_cell.length_c   1.000
_cell.angle_alpha   90.00
_cell.angle_beta   90.00
_cell.angle_gamma   90.00
#
_symmetry.space_group_name_H-M   'P 1'
#
loop_
_entity.id
_entity.type
_entity.pdbx_description
1 polymer ?
#
loop_
_entity_poly.entity_id
_entity_poly.type
_entity_poly.pdbx_seq_one_letter_code
_entity_poly.pdbx_strand_id
1 'polypeptide(L)'
;MLREAFERYGMSTEVRRGENAVQTKAFVQPLRRESGEEPFSVTALGAVSEQCWRYLGPAEVRIEMGDRVVCGEKQYIVRRAAPFYAGEEIVYYWAILHPEEAST
;
A
#
# COMPACT_ATOMS: atom_id res chain seq x y z
N MET A 1 -13.02 14.94 6.76
CA MET A 1 -11.94 15.11 6.63
C MET A 1 -11.11 14.17 5.90
N LEU A 2 -10.56 13.14 6.47
CA LEU A 2 -9.71 12.28 5.73
C LEU A 2 -10.48 11.60 4.64
N ARG A 3 -11.69 11.22 4.87
CA ARG A 3 -12.42 10.60 3.84
C ARG A 3 -12.55 11.48 2.64
N GLU A 4 -12.73 12.73 2.80
CA GLU A 4 -12.81 13.59 1.69
C GLU A 4 -11.51 13.65 0.96
N ALA A 5 -10.40 13.58 1.63
CA ALA A 5 -9.11 13.65 0.97
C ALA A 5 -8.96 12.44 0.09
N PHE A 6 -9.38 11.26 0.55
CA PHE A 6 -9.26 10.09 -0.27
C PHE A 6 -10.16 10.24 -1.51
N GLU A 7 -11.34 10.72 -1.34
CA GLU A 7 -12.20 10.83 -2.48
C GLU A 7 -11.75 11.88 -3.43
N ARG A 8 -11.19 12.95 -2.98
CA ARG A 8 -10.79 13.96 -3.87
C ARG A 8 -9.45 13.77 -4.45
N TYR A 9 -8.47 13.32 -3.73
CA TYR A 9 -7.15 13.21 -4.26
C TYR A 9 -6.63 11.78 -4.42
N GLY A 10 -7.36 10.80 -3.98
CA GLY A 10 -6.90 9.43 -4.11
C GLY A 10 -7.05 8.92 -5.51
N MET A 11 -6.43 7.80 -5.81
CA MET A 11 -6.58 7.23 -7.12
C MET A 11 -7.46 6.03 -7.04
N SER A 12 -8.09 5.66 -8.10
CA SER A 12 -8.97 4.53 -8.14
C SER A 12 -8.17 3.29 -7.88
N THR A 13 -8.57 2.52 -6.92
CA THR A 13 -7.80 1.38 -6.49
C THR A 13 -8.73 0.24 -6.15
N GLU A 14 -8.29 -0.96 -6.38
CA GLU A 14 -9.09 -2.10 -6.08
C GLU A 14 -8.35 -2.96 -5.10
N VAL A 15 -8.98 -3.39 -4.01
CA VAL A 15 -8.36 -4.25 -3.03
C VAL A 15 -9.00 -5.61 -3.18
N ARG A 16 -8.22 -6.63 -3.51
CA ARG A 16 -8.73 -7.95 -3.74
C ARG A 16 -8.33 -8.93 -2.68
N ARG A 17 -9.26 -9.76 -2.28
CA ARG A 17 -8.97 -10.80 -1.33
C ARG A 17 -9.72 -12.02 -1.79
N GLY A 18 -9.02 -13.00 -2.27
CA GLY A 18 -9.65 -14.17 -2.82
C GLY A 18 -10.48 -13.79 -4.02
N GLU A 19 -11.74 -14.06 -3.97
CA GLU A 19 -12.54 -13.71 -5.08
C GLU A 19 -13.29 -12.44 -4.84
N ASN A 20 -13.05 -11.78 -3.74
CA ASN A 20 -13.75 -10.54 -3.48
C ASN A 20 -12.91 -9.36 -3.87
N ALA A 21 -13.52 -8.32 -4.30
CA ALA A 21 -12.81 -7.13 -4.69
C ALA A 21 -13.60 -5.91 -4.27
N VAL A 22 -12.94 -4.93 -3.73
CA VAL A 22 -13.59 -3.72 -3.30
C VAL A 22 -12.94 -2.55 -3.98
N GLN A 23 -13.73 -1.67 -4.55
CA GLN A 23 -13.19 -0.52 -5.21
C GLN A 23 -13.13 0.63 -4.23
N THR A 24 -12.08 1.37 -4.26
CA THR A 24 -11.96 2.49 -3.36
C THR A 24 -11.02 3.53 -3.96
N LYS A 25 -10.78 4.59 -3.24
CA LYS A 25 -9.82 5.56 -3.64
C LYS A 25 -8.79 5.63 -2.54
N ALA A 26 -7.55 5.55 -2.90
CA ALA A 26 -6.50 5.50 -1.92
C ALA A 26 -5.24 6.15 -2.46
N PHE A 27 -4.26 6.34 -1.60
CA PHE A 27 -3.01 6.90 -2.05
C PHE A 27 -2.01 5.76 -2.13
N VAL A 28 -1.37 5.62 -3.27
CA VAL A 28 -0.36 4.58 -3.46
C VAL A 28 0.87 5.27 -3.98
N GLN A 29 1.91 5.30 -3.20
CA GLN A 29 3.11 6.01 -3.58
C GLN A 29 4.35 5.24 -3.31
N PRO A 30 5.39 5.46 -4.03
CA PRO A 30 6.64 4.76 -3.81
C PRO A 30 7.19 5.12 -2.45
N LEU A 31 7.71 4.14 -1.78
CA LEU A 31 8.21 4.43 -0.49
C LEU A 31 9.68 4.61 -0.63
N ARG A 32 10.22 5.79 -0.51
CA ARG A 32 11.56 6.04 -0.65
C ARG A 32 12.31 5.94 0.56
N ARG A 33 13.35 5.38 0.60
CA ARG A 33 14.12 5.33 1.69
C ARG A 33 15.03 6.37 1.65
N GLU A 34 15.01 7.30 2.05
CA GLU A 34 15.87 8.31 2.03
C GLU A 34 16.78 8.41 2.97
N SER A 35 17.40 9.10 3.11
CA SER A 35 18.26 9.31 4.06
C SER A 35 19.18 8.37 4.30
N GLY A 36 19.61 7.90 3.72
CA GLY A 36 20.56 7.12 3.97
C GLY A 36 20.56 6.37 5.03
N GLU A 37 19.68 6.03 5.50
CA GLU A 37 19.68 5.34 6.50
C GLU A 37 20.10 4.08 6.20
N GLU A 38 20.03 3.45 5.55
CA GLU A 38 20.46 2.27 5.38
C GLU A 38 20.82 1.89 4.12
N PRO A 39 21.29 2.48 3.51
CA PRO A 39 21.65 2.17 2.28
C PRO A 39 22.55 1.08 2.31
N PHE A 40 23.27 0.93 3.31
CA PHE A 40 24.22 0.01 3.23
C PHE A 40 23.66 -1.32 3.17
N SER A 41 22.64 -1.52 3.68
CA SER A 41 22.16 -2.80 3.63
C SER A 41 21.91 -3.20 2.27
N VAL A 42 21.42 -2.38 1.53
CA VAL A 42 21.12 -2.71 0.22
C VAL A 42 22.33 -2.98 -0.52
N THR A 43 23.27 -2.21 -0.36
CA THR A 43 24.41 -2.33 -1.14
C THR A 43 25.02 -3.58 -0.76
N ALA A 44 25.03 -3.90 0.41
CA ALA A 44 25.68 -5.06 0.78
C ALA A 44 25.07 -6.22 0.15
N LEU A 45 23.88 -6.26 -0.01
CA LEU A 45 23.31 -7.32 -0.64
C LEU A 45 23.33 -7.27 -2.06
N GLY A 46 23.81 -6.41 -2.54
CA GLY A 46 23.82 -6.42 -3.86
C GLY A 46 22.72 -5.96 -4.49
N ALA A 47 22.30 -5.15 -4.06
CA ALA A 47 21.30 -4.63 -4.70
C ALA A 47 20.08 -5.04 -4.87
N VAL A 48 19.63 -5.56 -4.28
CA VAL A 48 18.46 -5.90 -4.46
C VAL A 48 17.54 -4.93 -4.25
N SER A 49 17.23 -4.18 -4.85
CA SER A 49 16.39 -3.18 -4.62
C SER A 49 15.05 -3.58 -4.54
N GLU A 50 14.54 -3.91 -3.62
CA GLU A 50 13.24 -4.11 -3.55
C GLU A 50 12.51 -2.89 -3.48
N GLN A 51 11.76 -2.43 -4.33
CA GLN A 51 11.02 -1.28 -4.25
C GLN A 51 9.79 -1.51 -3.49
N CYS A 52 9.50 -0.79 -2.49
CA CYS A 52 8.28 -0.88 -1.74
C CYS A 52 7.38 0.29 -2.03
N TRP A 53 6.11 0.11 -1.85
CA TRP A 53 5.15 1.17 -2.07
C TRP A 53 4.30 1.30 -0.82
N ARG A 54 3.75 2.47 -0.61
CA ARG A 54 2.94 2.70 0.56
C ARG A 54 1.51 2.93 0.17
N TYR A 55 0.59 2.34 0.86
CA TYR A 55 -0.82 2.49 0.58
C TYR A 55 -1.44 3.15 1.79
N LEU A 56 -2.30 4.14 1.56
CA LEU A 56 -3.09 4.73 2.60
C LEU A 56 -4.52 4.75 2.09
N GLY A 57 -5.42 4.16 2.79
CA GLY A 57 -6.79 4.07 2.31
C GLY A 57 -7.81 4.29 3.41
N PRO A 58 -9.05 4.37 3.04
CA PRO A 58 -10.10 4.75 3.97
C PRO A 58 -10.39 3.69 5.00
N ALA A 59 -10.89 4.13 6.13
CA ALA A 59 -11.16 3.25 7.23
C ALA A 59 -12.17 2.19 6.91
N GLU A 60 -13.07 2.46 6.00
CA GLU A 60 -14.07 1.48 5.69
C GLU A 60 -13.60 0.38 4.79
N VAL A 61 -12.42 0.43 4.27
CA VAL A 61 -11.95 -0.62 3.39
C VAL A 61 -10.80 -1.31 4.10
N ARG A 62 -11.05 -2.48 4.68
CA ARG A 62 -10.04 -3.18 5.40
C ARG A 62 -9.03 -3.79 4.47
N ILE A 63 -7.79 -3.75 4.82
CA ILE A 63 -6.76 -4.33 4.00
C ILE A 63 -5.87 -5.15 4.90
N GLU A 64 -5.44 -6.32 4.45
CA GLU A 64 -4.65 -7.22 5.23
C GLU A 64 -3.49 -7.79 4.46
N MET A 65 -2.57 -8.36 5.16
CA MET A 65 -1.42 -8.95 4.52
C MET A 65 -1.90 -10.03 3.58
N GLY A 66 -1.34 -10.12 2.44
CA GLY A 66 -1.75 -11.09 1.43
C GLY A 66 -2.76 -10.59 0.44
N ASP A 67 -3.39 -9.48 0.73
CA ASP A 67 -4.34 -8.94 -0.22
C ASP A 67 -3.59 -8.40 -1.42
N ARG A 68 -4.30 -8.19 -2.51
CA ARG A 68 -3.71 -7.61 -3.67
C ARG A 68 -4.28 -6.24 -3.89
N VAL A 69 -3.49 -5.32 -4.34
CA VAL A 69 -3.93 -3.98 -4.62
C VAL A 69 -3.70 -3.70 -6.09
N VAL A 70 -4.73 -3.34 -6.80
CA VAL A 70 -4.63 -3.10 -8.22
C VAL A 70 -4.90 -1.64 -8.47
N CYS A 71 -3.96 -0.95 -9.10
CA CYS A 71 -4.10 0.44 -9.33
C CYS A 71 -3.72 0.69 -10.75
N GLY A 72 -4.65 0.91 -11.61
CA GLY A 72 -4.38 1.09 -13.03
C GLY A 72 -3.89 -0.21 -13.57
N GLU A 73 -2.76 -0.21 -14.18
CA GLU A 73 -2.26 -1.41 -14.72
C GLU A 73 -1.26 -2.05 -13.81
N LYS A 74 -1.07 -1.56 -12.63
CA LYS A 74 -0.10 -2.13 -11.75
C LYS A 74 -0.73 -2.92 -10.66
N GLN A 75 -0.11 -3.99 -10.26
CA GLN A 75 -0.62 -4.81 -9.21
C GLN A 75 0.41 -4.97 -8.14
N TYR A 76 -0.02 -5.02 -6.90
CA TYR A 76 0.89 -5.13 -5.80
C TYR A 76 0.36 -6.16 -4.81
N ILE A 77 1.24 -6.68 -3.99
CA ILE A 77 0.80 -7.59 -2.98
C ILE A 77 1.08 -6.95 -1.64
N VAL A 78 0.19 -7.09 -0.69
CA VAL A 78 0.31 -6.44 0.59
C VAL A 78 1.21 -7.26 1.49
N ARG A 79 2.31 -6.66 1.93
CA ARG A 79 3.22 -7.38 2.77
C ARG A 79 2.99 -7.06 4.22
N ARG A 80 2.43 -5.96 4.54
CA ARG A 80 2.12 -5.60 5.86
C ARG A 80 1.00 -4.64 5.86
N ALA A 81 0.11 -4.65 6.76
CA ALA A 81 -1.01 -3.73 6.80
C ALA A 81 -1.49 -3.60 8.21
N ALA A 82 -2.01 -2.45 8.55
CA ALA A 82 -2.57 -2.23 9.86
C ALA A 82 -3.46 -1.01 9.86
N PRO A 83 -4.39 -0.93 10.77
CA PRO A 83 -5.21 0.25 10.87
C PRO A 83 -4.51 1.28 11.73
N PHE A 84 -4.80 2.52 11.50
CA PHE A 84 -4.26 3.58 12.32
C PHE A 84 -5.42 4.07 13.17
N TYR A 85 -5.28 4.00 14.49
CA TYR A 85 -6.34 4.39 15.37
C TYR A 85 -6.17 5.77 15.95
N ALA A 86 -7.25 6.43 16.19
CA ALA A 86 -7.22 7.65 16.90
C ALA A 86 -8.19 7.35 18.03
N GLY A 87 -7.70 7.07 19.18
CA GLY A 87 -8.55 6.66 20.24
C GLY A 87 -9.02 5.26 19.96
N GLU A 88 -10.28 5.06 19.89
CA GLU A 88 -10.79 3.77 19.57
C GLU A 88 -11.32 3.67 18.19
N GLU A 89 -11.17 4.67 17.40
CA GLU A 89 -11.65 4.62 16.07
C GLU A 89 -10.59 4.47 15.05
N ILE A 90 -10.83 3.74 14.01
CA ILE A 90 -9.88 3.58 12.92
C ILE A 90 -10.00 4.78 12.03
N VAL A 91 -8.91 5.48 11.81
CA VAL A 91 -8.91 6.64 10.97
C VAL A 91 -8.56 6.29 9.54
N TYR A 92 -7.62 5.39 9.33
CA TYR A 92 -7.31 4.96 7.99
C TYR A 92 -6.53 3.65 8.10
N TYR A 93 -6.30 3.01 6.97
CA TYR A 93 -5.48 1.82 6.92
C TYR A 93 -4.21 2.15 6.16
N TRP A 94 -3.11 1.58 6.58
CA TRP A 94 -1.88 1.77 5.83
C TRP A 94 -1.34 0.40 5.49
N ALA A 95 -0.57 0.32 4.44
CA ALA A 95 -0.01 -0.94 4.04
C ALA A 95 1.30 -0.74 3.30
N ILE A 96 2.14 -1.75 3.34
CA ILE A 96 3.37 -1.74 2.60
C ILE A 96 3.16 -2.73 1.49
N LEU A 97 3.40 -2.31 0.28
CA LEU A 97 3.15 -3.12 -0.89
C LEU A 97 4.42 -3.43 -1.63
N HIS A 98 4.40 -4.53 -2.33
CA HIS A 98 5.49 -4.89 -3.22
C HIS A 98 4.87 -5.12 -4.57
N PRO A 99 5.52 -4.73 -5.63
CA PRO A 99 4.96 -4.94 -6.96
C PRO A 99 4.87 -6.41 -7.22
N GLU A 100 3.79 -6.81 -7.84
CA GLU A 100 3.65 -8.19 -8.16
C GLU A 100 4.01 -8.35 -9.57
N GLU A 101 5.07 -9.06 -9.92
CA GLU A 101 5.45 -9.15 -11.22
C GLU A 101 4.66 -10.06 -11.97
N ALA A 102 4.34 -9.82 -13.03
CA ALA A 102 3.54 -10.61 -13.82
C ALA A 102 4.19 -11.76 -14.15
N SER A 103 4.95 -12.07 -13.94
CA SER A 103 5.53 -13.17 -14.18
C SER A 103 5.61 -13.67 -15.25
N THR A 104 5.61 -13.67 -15.68
CA THR A 104 5.61 -14.18 -16.56
C THR A 104 5.84 -14.51 -17.00
#